data_925d7ba8305d9eeb741b2a0e212786e5
#
_entry.id   925d7ba8305d9eeb741b2a0e212786e5
#
_cell.length_a   1.000
_cell.length_b   1.000
_cell.length_c   1.000
_cell.angle_alpha   90.00
_cell.angle_beta   90.00
_cell.angle_gamma   90.00
#
_symmetry.space_group_name_H-M   'P 1'
#
loop_
_entity.id
_entity.type
_entity.pdbx_description
1 polymer ?
#
loop_
_entity_poly.entity_id
_entity_poly.type
_entity_poly.pdbx_seq_one_letter_code
_entity_poly.pdbx_strand_id
1 'polypeptide(L)'
;DVGFKNITRKMDECNALLGGESSGGLTCRNYLKGKDTTFALVLFVNMMDDINKPVSEIVKEVKEFASFKSFDYETFLNYPPSKEKMIKEYLENNSPDFVRPFIKKEIIDRNYRYFFSPSEWCLLRLSNTEPALRLYLEIDDPNLLKEEENRIAAYIKKLGE
;
A
#
# COMPACT_ATOMS: atom_id res chain seq x y z
N ASP A 1 5.62 -2.89 9.09
CA ASP A 1 5.73 -1.64 9.87
C ASP A 1 5.52 -0.43 8.98
N VAL A 2 4.91 0.62 9.50
CA VAL A 2 4.69 1.88 8.81
C VAL A 2 5.74 2.90 9.23
N GLY A 3 6.08 3.76 8.26
CA GLY A 3 7.00 4.87 8.46
C GLY A 3 8.31 4.72 7.69
N PHE A 4 8.79 5.84 7.19
CA PHE A 4 9.94 5.92 6.30
C PHE A 4 11.24 5.34 6.88
N LYS A 5 11.36 5.29 8.22
CA LYS A 5 12.47 4.62 8.93
C LYS A 5 12.65 3.15 8.54
N ASN A 6 11.56 2.45 8.18
CA ASN A 6 11.62 1.05 7.76
C ASN A 6 12.18 0.92 6.35
N ILE A 7 11.87 1.90 5.48
CA ILE A 7 12.42 1.99 4.12
C ILE A 7 13.93 2.23 4.21
N THR A 8 14.37 3.23 4.97
CA THR A 8 15.79 3.56 5.09
C THR A 8 16.59 2.44 5.73
N ARG A 9 16.05 1.74 6.74
CA ARG A 9 16.66 0.54 7.30
C ARG A 9 16.81 -0.55 6.23
N LYS A 10 15.77 -0.81 5.44
CA LYS A 10 15.82 -1.81 4.38
C LYS A 10 16.79 -1.44 3.27
N MET A 11 16.90 -0.16 2.94
CA MET A 11 17.89 0.34 2.01
C MET A 11 19.32 0.05 2.48
N ASP A 12 19.61 0.26 3.77
CA ASP A 12 20.92 -0.05 4.35
C ASP A 12 21.20 -1.57 4.28
N GLU A 13 20.21 -2.41 4.63
CA GLU A 13 20.36 -3.88 4.63
C GLU A 13 20.67 -4.43 3.23
N CYS A 14 20.00 -3.95 2.19
CA CYS A 14 20.17 -4.46 0.82
C CYS A 14 21.00 -3.53 -0.09
N ASN A 15 21.61 -2.49 0.47
CA ASN A 15 22.39 -1.49 -0.26
C ASN A 15 21.61 -0.88 -1.45
N ALA A 16 20.31 -0.62 -1.24
CA ALA A 16 19.44 -0.07 -2.28
C ALA A 16 19.87 1.35 -2.70
N LEU A 17 19.73 1.66 -3.98
CA LEU A 17 20.02 2.99 -4.52
C LEU A 17 18.95 4.01 -4.15
N LEU A 18 17.66 3.60 -4.23
CA LEU A 18 16.50 4.44 -3.99
C LEU A 18 15.56 3.77 -2.99
N GLY A 19 14.83 4.57 -2.24
CA GLY A 19 13.73 4.14 -1.38
C GLY A 19 12.61 5.16 -1.41
N GLY A 20 11.37 4.68 -1.51
CA GLY A 20 10.20 5.54 -1.62
C GLY A 20 8.94 4.95 -1.02
N GLU A 21 7.95 5.80 -0.84
CA GLU A 21 6.59 5.45 -0.40
C GLU A 21 5.57 5.80 -1.50
N SER A 22 4.44 5.12 -1.53
CA SER A 22 3.31 5.44 -2.42
C SER A 22 2.80 6.89 -2.26
N SER A 23 3.01 7.48 -1.09
CA SER A 23 2.71 8.89 -0.81
C SER A 23 3.68 9.90 -1.45
N GLY A 24 4.64 9.47 -2.27
CA GLY A 24 5.61 10.31 -2.97
C GLY A 24 6.86 10.68 -2.17
N GLY A 25 7.01 10.17 -0.96
CA GLY A 25 8.25 10.34 -0.19
C GLY A 25 9.39 9.55 -0.82
N LEU A 26 10.53 10.20 -1.08
CA LEU A 26 11.69 9.60 -1.74
C LEU A 26 12.97 9.95 -0.99
N THR A 27 13.92 9.03 -1.00
CA THR A 27 15.33 9.26 -0.66
C THR A 27 16.25 8.38 -1.50
N CYS A 28 17.53 8.70 -1.52
CA CYS A 28 18.53 7.87 -2.17
C CYS A 28 19.71 7.54 -1.24
N ARG A 29 20.51 6.57 -1.65
CA ARG A 29 21.74 6.18 -0.96
C ARG A 29 22.67 7.39 -0.82
N ASN A 30 23.29 7.53 0.36
CA ASN A 30 24.18 8.62 0.70
C ASN A 30 23.51 10.01 0.82
N TYR A 31 22.20 10.03 0.92
CA TYR A 31 21.43 11.22 1.23
C TYR A 31 20.77 11.12 2.63
N LEU A 32 19.81 11.97 2.94
CA LEU A 32 19.10 11.94 4.23
C LEU A 32 18.38 10.61 4.44
N LYS A 33 18.45 10.06 5.66
CA LYS A 33 17.68 8.89 6.07
C LYS A 33 16.22 9.25 6.41
N GLY A 34 15.59 9.97 5.51
CA GLY A 34 14.23 10.47 5.63
C GLY A 34 13.70 10.88 4.26
N LYS A 35 12.41 11.12 4.17
CA LYS A 35 11.80 11.61 2.94
C LYS A 35 12.04 13.11 2.78
N ASP A 36 12.45 13.50 1.59
CA ASP A 36 12.64 14.92 1.20
C ASP A 36 11.93 15.16 -0.13
N THR A 37 10.80 15.86 -0.06
CA THR A 37 9.98 16.17 -1.23
C THR A 37 10.68 17.17 -2.17
N THR A 38 11.45 18.12 -1.64
CA THR A 38 12.17 19.10 -2.45
C THR A 38 13.27 18.41 -3.26
N PHE A 39 14.02 17.52 -2.62
CA PHE A 39 15.02 16.70 -3.29
C PHE A 39 14.40 15.79 -4.37
N ALA A 40 13.29 15.14 -4.06
CA ALA A 40 12.56 14.32 -5.01
C ALA A 40 12.10 15.12 -6.23
N LEU A 41 11.60 16.35 -6.02
CA LEU A 41 11.20 17.24 -7.10
C LEU A 41 12.38 17.62 -8.01
N VAL A 42 13.52 17.97 -7.42
CA VAL A 42 14.74 18.32 -8.19
C VAL A 42 15.21 17.12 -9.03
N LEU A 43 15.22 15.90 -8.44
CA LEU A 43 15.55 14.68 -9.19
C LEU A 43 14.59 14.45 -10.35
N PHE A 44 13.30 14.64 -10.11
CA PHE A 44 12.28 14.44 -11.13
C PHE A 44 12.44 15.44 -12.29
N VAL A 45 12.67 16.72 -11.99
CA VAL A 45 12.88 17.76 -13.02
C VAL A 45 14.14 17.47 -13.85
N ASN A 46 15.24 17.10 -13.20
CA ASN A 46 16.48 16.71 -13.92
C ASN A 46 16.23 15.48 -14.80
N MET A 47 15.54 14.47 -14.30
CA MET A 47 15.17 13.29 -15.08
C MET A 47 14.35 13.66 -16.31
N MET A 48 13.39 14.59 -16.17
CA MET A 48 12.57 15.06 -17.29
C MET A 48 13.39 15.79 -18.35
N ASP A 49 14.36 16.61 -17.92
CA ASP A 49 15.27 17.31 -18.82
C ASP A 49 16.18 16.33 -19.57
N ASP A 50 16.79 15.39 -18.86
CA ASP A 50 17.69 14.38 -19.43
C ASP A 50 16.99 13.45 -20.42
N ILE A 51 15.78 12.98 -20.09
CA ILE A 51 15.03 12.02 -20.93
C ILE A 51 14.34 12.73 -22.10
N ASN A 52 13.95 13.98 -21.90
CA ASN A 52 13.26 14.83 -22.90
C ASN A 52 12.01 14.15 -23.51
N LYS A 53 11.21 13.50 -22.67
CA LYS A 53 9.93 12.83 -23.03
C LYS A 53 8.82 13.27 -22.07
N PRO A 54 7.56 13.26 -22.53
CA PRO A 54 6.41 13.42 -21.64
C PRO A 54 6.37 12.35 -20.53
N VAL A 55 5.94 12.71 -19.33
CA VAL A 55 5.83 11.77 -18.19
C VAL A 55 5.00 10.53 -18.56
N SER A 56 3.92 10.72 -19.33
CA SER A 56 3.05 9.61 -19.77
C SER A 56 3.79 8.55 -20.60
N GLU A 57 4.75 8.96 -21.43
CA GLU A 57 5.58 8.05 -22.21
C GLU A 57 6.59 7.33 -21.32
N ILE A 58 7.23 8.04 -20.42
CA ILE A 58 8.18 7.45 -19.45
C ILE A 58 7.47 6.39 -18.59
N VAL A 59 6.30 6.71 -18.06
CA VAL A 59 5.50 5.77 -17.25
C VAL A 59 5.11 4.53 -18.08
N LYS A 60 4.74 4.72 -19.34
CA LYS A 60 4.42 3.60 -20.24
C LYS A 60 5.64 2.69 -20.46
N GLU A 61 6.79 3.26 -20.78
CA GLU A 61 8.05 2.51 -20.97
C GLU A 61 8.47 1.74 -19.71
N VAL A 62 8.34 2.36 -18.53
CA VAL A 62 8.65 1.70 -17.26
C VAL A 62 7.69 0.53 -17.00
N LYS A 63 6.39 0.69 -17.26
CA LYS A 63 5.40 -0.38 -17.11
C LYS A 63 5.66 -1.54 -18.08
N GLU A 64 6.00 -1.24 -19.33
CA GLU A 64 6.35 -2.25 -20.32
C GLU A 64 7.63 -3.00 -19.95
N PHE A 65 8.66 -2.28 -19.52
CA PHE A 65 9.92 -2.89 -19.05
C PHE A 65 9.73 -3.78 -17.83
N ALA A 66 8.97 -3.32 -16.86
CA ALA A 66 8.70 -4.07 -15.63
C ALA A 66 7.79 -5.29 -15.87
N SER A 67 7.11 -5.37 -17.02
CA SER A 67 6.07 -6.38 -17.32
C SER A 67 5.03 -6.48 -16.19
N PHE A 68 4.80 -5.36 -15.50
CA PHE A 68 3.99 -5.31 -14.30
C PHE A 68 2.55 -4.96 -14.68
N LYS A 69 1.63 -5.85 -14.30
CA LYS A 69 0.19 -5.59 -14.38
C LYS A 69 -0.33 -5.72 -12.95
N SER A 70 -0.67 -4.61 -12.35
CA SER A 70 -1.37 -4.59 -11.09
C SER A 70 -2.23 -3.34 -11.02
N PHE A 71 -3.38 -3.48 -10.42
CA PHE A 71 -4.31 -2.40 -10.11
C PHE A 71 -4.42 -2.29 -8.61
N ASP A 72 -4.32 -1.08 -8.11
CA ASP A 72 -4.38 -0.78 -6.70
C ASP A 72 -5.67 -0.03 -6.34
N TYR A 73 -6.11 -0.24 -5.12
CA TYR A 73 -7.20 0.50 -4.50
C TYR A 73 -6.88 0.78 -3.04
N GLU A 74 -7.06 2.03 -2.63
CA GLU A 74 -6.90 2.47 -1.25
C GLU A 74 -8.15 3.21 -0.79
N THR A 75 -8.63 2.88 0.40
CA THR A 75 -9.70 3.62 1.10
C THR A 75 -9.56 3.47 2.62
N PHE A 76 -10.40 4.19 3.35
CA PHE A 76 -10.48 4.06 4.79
C PHE A 76 -11.91 4.18 5.29
N LEU A 77 -12.19 3.58 6.43
CA LEU A 77 -13.45 3.71 7.16
C LEU A 77 -13.16 4.22 8.56
N ASN A 78 -13.79 5.33 8.92
CA ASN A 78 -13.81 5.80 10.32
C ASN A 78 -14.82 4.99 11.13
N TYR A 79 -14.47 4.70 12.36
CA TYR A 79 -15.34 4.03 13.33
C TYR A 79 -15.30 4.75 14.68
N PRO A 80 -16.35 4.62 15.53
CA PRO A 80 -16.32 5.15 16.88
C PRO A 80 -15.16 4.54 17.69
N PRO A 81 -14.37 5.33 18.44
CA PRO A 81 -13.23 4.82 19.21
C PRO A 81 -13.59 3.64 20.13
N SER A 82 -14.81 3.60 20.66
CA SER A 82 -15.32 2.51 21.48
C SER A 82 -15.38 1.15 20.77
N LYS A 83 -15.40 1.13 19.45
CA LYS A 83 -15.45 -0.10 18.64
C LYS A 83 -14.08 -0.67 18.28
N GLU A 84 -13.00 0.06 18.52
CA GLU A 84 -11.66 -0.36 18.09
C GLU A 84 -11.28 -1.75 18.61
N LYS A 85 -11.51 -1.99 19.90
CA LYS A 85 -11.20 -3.29 20.52
C LYS A 85 -11.97 -4.42 19.87
N MET A 86 -13.28 -4.23 19.63
CA MET A 86 -14.14 -5.21 18.97
C MET A 86 -13.67 -5.50 17.54
N ILE A 87 -13.35 -4.45 16.76
CA ILE A 87 -12.87 -4.59 15.38
C ILE A 87 -11.53 -5.35 15.36
N LYS A 88 -10.62 -5.02 16.27
CA LYS A 88 -9.34 -5.70 16.40
C LYS A 88 -9.53 -7.19 16.69
N GLU A 89 -10.28 -7.53 17.74
CA GLU A 89 -10.57 -8.92 18.12
C GLU A 89 -11.27 -9.68 16.98
N TYR A 90 -12.16 -9.01 16.26
CA TYR A 90 -12.85 -9.63 15.13
C TYR A 90 -11.89 -9.95 13.99
N LEU A 91 -11.00 -9.02 13.61
CA LEU A 91 -10.02 -9.22 12.54
C LEU A 91 -8.93 -10.23 12.89
N GLU A 92 -8.61 -10.39 14.18
CA GLU A 92 -7.70 -11.44 14.66
C GLU A 92 -8.29 -12.84 14.43
N ASN A 93 -9.57 -13.03 14.75
CA ASN A 93 -10.23 -14.34 14.76
C ASN A 93 -10.99 -14.67 13.47
N ASN A 94 -11.30 -13.67 12.64
CA ASN A 94 -12.08 -13.82 11.42
C ASN A 94 -11.34 -13.22 10.21
N SER A 95 -11.94 -13.37 9.04
CA SER A 95 -11.46 -12.79 7.79
C SER A 95 -12.64 -12.22 7.01
N PRO A 96 -12.43 -11.19 6.18
CA PRO A 96 -13.44 -10.74 5.24
C PRO A 96 -13.93 -11.87 4.35
N ASP A 97 -15.18 -11.75 3.89
CA ASP A 97 -15.72 -12.63 2.87
C ASP A 97 -15.25 -12.15 1.48
N PHE A 98 -14.04 -12.57 1.10
CA PHE A 98 -13.43 -12.24 -0.18
C PHE A 98 -14.16 -12.93 -1.35
N VAL A 99 -14.03 -12.39 -2.56
CA VAL A 99 -14.56 -13.01 -3.79
C VAL A 99 -13.89 -14.35 -4.04
N ARG A 100 -12.60 -14.44 -3.74
CA ARG A 100 -11.80 -15.65 -3.89
C ARG A 100 -11.08 -16.02 -2.58
N PRO A 101 -10.71 -17.28 -2.39
CA PRO A 101 -9.98 -17.70 -1.20
C PRO A 101 -8.58 -17.07 -1.18
N PHE A 102 -8.12 -16.66 0.00
CA PHE A 102 -6.72 -16.27 0.22
C PHE A 102 -5.88 -17.52 0.55
N ILE A 103 -4.63 -17.51 0.13
CA ILE A 103 -3.67 -18.61 0.36
C ILE A 103 -2.91 -18.47 1.67
N LYS A 104 -2.83 -17.24 2.22
CA LYS A 104 -2.09 -16.94 3.45
C LYS A 104 -2.68 -15.71 4.13
N LYS A 105 -2.75 -15.75 5.46
CA LYS A 105 -3.02 -14.59 6.32
C LYS A 105 -1.79 -14.32 7.17
N GLU A 106 -1.38 -13.06 7.26
CA GLU A 106 -0.35 -12.57 8.18
C GLU A 106 -0.93 -11.49 9.07
N ILE A 107 -0.61 -11.57 10.36
CA ILE A 107 -0.96 -10.53 11.32
C ILE A 107 0.34 -10.01 11.93
N ILE A 108 0.62 -8.72 11.70
CA ILE A 108 1.79 -8.05 12.25
C ILE A 108 1.31 -6.77 12.90
N ASP A 109 1.30 -6.74 14.25
CA ASP A 109 0.77 -5.64 15.05
C ASP A 109 -0.69 -5.33 14.68
N ARG A 110 -0.95 -4.19 14.09
CA ARG A 110 -2.29 -3.71 13.68
C ARG A 110 -2.57 -3.92 12.18
N ASN A 111 -1.77 -4.75 11.51
CA ASN A 111 -1.85 -5.03 10.09
C ASN A 111 -2.31 -6.46 9.86
N TYR A 112 -3.39 -6.61 9.10
CA TYR A 112 -4.01 -7.89 8.73
C TYR A 112 -3.88 -8.04 7.21
N ARG A 113 -2.87 -8.79 6.77
CA ARG A 113 -2.58 -8.99 5.35
C ARG A 113 -3.08 -10.36 4.89
N TYR A 114 -3.79 -10.38 3.78
CA TYR A 114 -4.31 -11.57 3.11
C TYR A 114 -3.69 -11.64 1.72
N PHE A 115 -3.08 -12.76 1.37
CA PHE A 115 -2.46 -12.98 0.08
C PHE A 115 -3.36 -13.89 -0.75
N PHE A 116 -3.63 -13.49 -1.99
CA PHE A 116 -4.37 -14.28 -2.97
C PHE A 116 -3.41 -14.98 -3.93
N SER A 117 -2.26 -14.37 -4.21
CA SER A 117 -1.13 -14.92 -4.94
C SER A 117 0.18 -14.28 -4.41
N PRO A 118 1.35 -14.60 -4.95
CA PRO A 118 2.61 -13.90 -4.58
C PRO A 118 2.60 -12.40 -4.84
N SER A 119 1.81 -11.92 -5.83
CA SER A 119 1.72 -10.51 -6.24
C SER A 119 0.42 -9.82 -5.81
N GLU A 120 -0.63 -10.57 -5.46
CA GLU A 120 -1.95 -10.02 -5.16
C GLU A 120 -2.29 -10.16 -3.68
N TRP A 121 -2.74 -9.08 -3.08
CA TRP A 121 -2.98 -9.03 -1.64
C TRP A 121 -4.02 -7.99 -1.23
N CYS A 122 -4.57 -8.20 -0.06
CA CYS A 122 -5.37 -7.22 0.69
C CYS A 122 -4.69 -6.93 2.02
N LEU A 123 -4.63 -5.67 2.41
CA LEU A 123 -4.19 -5.24 3.73
C LEU A 123 -5.30 -4.43 4.40
N LEU A 124 -5.74 -4.91 5.56
CA LEU A 124 -6.56 -4.14 6.51
C LEU A 124 -5.65 -3.66 7.63
N ARG A 125 -5.62 -2.36 7.86
CA ARG A 125 -4.74 -1.75 8.85
C ARG A 125 -5.48 -0.80 9.77
N LEU A 126 -5.47 -1.08 11.07
CA LEU A 126 -5.94 -0.14 12.09
C LEU A 126 -4.93 1.01 12.24
N SER A 127 -5.39 2.25 12.08
CA SER A 127 -4.53 3.43 12.23
C SER A 127 -4.06 3.58 13.68
N ASN A 128 -2.85 4.14 13.85
CA ASN A 128 -2.28 4.42 15.18
C ASN A 128 -2.61 5.83 15.68
N THR A 129 -3.10 6.70 14.81
CA THR A 129 -3.27 8.13 15.09
C THR A 129 -4.73 8.57 15.08
N GLU A 130 -5.61 7.75 14.52
CA GLU A 130 -7.03 8.06 14.36
C GLU A 130 -7.87 6.76 14.39
N PRO A 131 -9.14 6.79 14.81
CA PRO A 131 -10.00 5.62 14.80
C PRO A 131 -10.46 5.30 13.38
N ALA A 132 -9.55 4.78 12.58
CA ALA A 132 -9.79 4.44 11.18
C ALA A 132 -9.18 3.08 10.81
N LEU A 133 -9.91 2.32 10.01
CA LEU A 133 -9.46 1.10 9.35
C LEU A 133 -9.13 1.44 7.90
N ARG A 134 -7.87 1.28 7.51
CA ARG A 134 -7.39 1.49 6.15
C ARG A 134 -7.40 0.19 5.39
N LEU A 135 -7.89 0.25 4.16
CA LEU A 135 -7.92 -0.86 3.21
C LEU A 135 -6.98 -0.55 2.05
N TYR A 136 -6.13 -1.50 1.74
CA TYR A 136 -5.29 -1.51 0.55
C TYR A 136 -5.51 -2.82 -0.19
N LEU A 137 -5.71 -2.74 -1.50
CA LEU A 137 -5.84 -3.88 -2.40
C LEU A 137 -4.86 -3.75 -3.54
N GLU A 138 -4.26 -4.86 -3.94
CA GLU A 138 -3.44 -4.97 -5.14
C GLU A 138 -3.81 -6.26 -5.86
N ILE A 139 -4.37 -6.15 -7.08
CA ILE A 139 -4.94 -7.26 -7.86
C ILE A 139 -4.65 -7.05 -9.35
N ASP A 140 -4.34 -8.12 -10.07
CA ASP A 140 -3.93 -8.08 -11.49
C ASP A 140 -5.10 -7.89 -12.46
N ASP A 141 -6.35 -8.17 -12.04
CA ASP A 141 -7.58 -8.00 -12.82
C ASP A 141 -8.42 -6.83 -12.30
N PRO A 142 -8.66 -5.79 -13.12
CA PRO A 142 -9.41 -4.61 -12.69
C PRO A 142 -10.90 -4.92 -12.38
N ASN A 143 -11.50 -5.93 -13.02
CA ASN A 143 -12.88 -6.31 -12.74
C ASN A 143 -12.96 -7.01 -11.37
N LEU A 144 -12.02 -7.91 -11.12
CA LEU A 144 -11.92 -8.59 -9.83
C LEU A 144 -11.57 -7.59 -8.71
N LEU A 145 -10.68 -6.63 -8.94
CA LEU A 145 -10.39 -5.56 -8.00
C LEU A 145 -11.68 -4.82 -7.59
N LYS A 146 -12.51 -4.47 -8.57
CA LYS A 146 -13.77 -3.75 -8.31
C LYS A 146 -14.78 -4.58 -7.53
N GLU A 147 -14.84 -5.88 -7.80
CA GLU A 147 -15.72 -6.80 -7.07
C GLU A 147 -15.26 -6.98 -5.62
N GLU A 148 -13.96 -7.20 -5.39
CA GLU A 148 -13.35 -7.30 -4.05
C GLU A 148 -13.52 -5.99 -3.27
N GLU A 149 -13.28 -4.83 -3.90
CA GLU A 149 -13.52 -3.51 -3.31
C GLU A 149 -14.93 -3.41 -2.72
N ASN A 150 -15.94 -3.70 -3.54
CA ASN A 150 -17.33 -3.60 -3.12
C ASN A 150 -17.65 -4.56 -1.96
N ARG A 151 -17.14 -5.78 -2.01
CA ARG A 151 -17.38 -6.81 -1.01
C ARG A 151 -16.72 -6.47 0.32
N ILE A 152 -15.46 -6.06 0.30
CA ILE A 152 -14.73 -5.68 1.51
C ILE A 152 -15.27 -4.38 2.09
N ALA A 153 -15.65 -3.40 1.26
CA ALA A 153 -16.26 -2.17 1.74
C ALA A 153 -17.58 -2.44 2.49
N ALA A 154 -18.43 -3.33 1.95
CA ALA A 154 -19.65 -3.75 2.62
C ALA A 154 -19.38 -4.49 3.94
N TYR A 155 -18.36 -5.35 3.97
CA TYR A 155 -17.93 -6.05 5.18
C TYR A 155 -17.43 -5.09 6.26
N ILE A 156 -16.55 -4.15 5.89
CA ILE A 156 -15.99 -3.16 6.83
C ILE A 156 -17.09 -2.26 7.38
N LYS A 157 -18.05 -1.84 6.53
CA LYS A 157 -19.19 -1.03 6.97
C LYS A 157 -19.98 -1.73 8.08
N LYS A 158 -20.26 -3.02 7.95
CA LYS A 158 -20.94 -3.84 8.97
C LYS A 158 -20.15 -3.91 10.29
N LEU A 159 -18.81 -3.90 10.23
CA LEU A 159 -17.99 -3.85 11.44
C LEU A 159 -18.06 -2.48 12.15
N GLY A 160 -18.29 -1.41 11.40
CA GLY A 160 -18.41 -0.05 11.92
C GLY A 160 -19.80 0.28 12.50
N GLU A 161 -20.85 -0.43 12.09
CA GLU A 161 -22.22 -0.34 12.63
C GLU A 161 -22.36 -1.08 13.97
#